data_338ff79f75e76fa038abf9b685616faf
#
_entry.id   338ff79f75e76fa038abf9b685616faf
#
_cell.length_a   1.000
_cell.length_b   1.000
_cell.length_c   1.000
_cell.angle_alpha   90.00
_cell.angle_beta   90.00
_cell.angle_gamma   90.00
#
_symmetry.space_group_name_H-M   'P 1'
#
loop_
_entity.id
_entity.type
_entity.pdbx_description
1 polymer ?
#
loop_
_entity_poly.entity_id
_entity_poly.type
_entity_poly.pdbx_seq_one_letter_code
_entity_poly.pdbx_strand_id
1 'polypeptide(L)'
;RPGMLEDLFAGRSKFHNVFHYQAKTWGDQVAISFLVDAAALASQQAVFKNCSYGPYRRVLKRIISEEGFHMRMGEERMLRIADGTEVQRTMFQQSLDDWWWPSLQLFGPDSKPGDVLLRWHIKSERNEVLRARWVQKFVPLLMSYGFSVPDPGLTHDPATDSWTSGPIDWEPLKRTLAMGGPDSARRIADAAANWADTHWVRRVLDNAPARAAGVAA
;
A
#
# COMPACT_ATOMS: atom_id res chain seq x y z
N ARG A 1 -11.80 4.76 19.37
CA ARG A 1 -11.99 6.10 19.98
C ARG A 1 -12.94 6.88 19.08
N PRO A 2 -14.05 7.48 19.61
CA PRO A 2 -15.00 8.24 18.80
C PRO A 2 -14.32 9.33 17.96
N GLY A 3 -13.38 10.10 18.52
CA GLY A 3 -12.67 11.16 17.80
C GLY A 3 -11.85 10.70 16.60
N MET A 4 -11.41 9.43 16.51
CA MET A 4 -10.72 8.93 15.32
C MET A 4 -11.67 8.80 14.13
N LEU A 5 -12.90 8.40 14.35
CA LEU A 5 -13.92 8.33 13.30
C LEU A 5 -14.36 9.73 12.85
N GLU A 6 -14.51 10.64 13.78
CA GLU A 6 -14.80 12.05 13.49
C GLU A 6 -13.67 12.67 12.64
N ASP A 7 -12.41 12.43 12.97
CA ASP A 7 -11.27 12.89 12.21
C ASP A 7 -11.23 12.27 10.80
N LEU A 8 -11.56 10.98 10.70
CA LEU A 8 -11.65 10.28 9.43
C LEU A 8 -12.70 10.89 8.51
N PHE A 9 -13.93 11.07 9.00
CA PHE A 9 -15.04 11.63 8.21
C PHE A 9 -14.89 13.11 7.92
N ALA A 10 -14.25 13.86 8.81
CA ALA A 10 -13.94 15.27 8.60
C ALA A 10 -12.69 15.50 7.73
N GLY A 11 -12.04 14.45 7.23
CA GLY A 11 -10.85 14.56 6.40
C GLY A 11 -9.59 15.04 7.14
N ARG A 12 -9.59 15.02 8.47
CA ARG A 12 -8.44 15.43 9.28
C ARG A 12 -7.42 14.32 9.52
N SER A 13 -7.80 13.06 9.27
CA SER A 13 -6.88 11.93 9.38
C SER A 13 -5.86 11.94 8.25
N LYS A 14 -4.60 11.68 8.60
CA LYS A 14 -3.52 11.53 7.64
C LYS A 14 -3.40 10.06 7.25
N PHE A 15 -3.43 9.82 5.94
CA PHE A 15 -3.22 8.50 5.35
C PHE A 15 -1.96 8.50 4.51
N HIS A 16 -1.44 7.32 4.24
CA HIS A 16 -0.39 7.16 3.24
C HIS A 16 -0.90 7.58 1.85
N ASN A 17 0.00 8.04 0.97
CA ASN A 17 -0.35 8.58 -0.35
C ASN A 17 -1.23 7.62 -1.18
N VAL A 18 -0.96 6.33 -1.15
CA VAL A 18 -1.72 5.32 -1.93
C VAL A 18 -3.22 5.34 -1.63
N PHE A 19 -3.63 5.73 -0.42
CA PHE A 19 -5.05 5.82 -0.04
C PHE A 19 -5.74 7.09 -0.53
N HIS A 20 -5.02 7.99 -1.18
CA HIS A 20 -5.55 9.23 -1.76
C HIS A 20 -5.74 9.15 -3.27
N TYR A 21 -5.38 8.04 -3.90
CA TYR A 21 -5.58 7.79 -5.32
C TYR A 21 -6.77 6.87 -5.55
N GLN A 22 -7.51 7.14 -6.62
CA GLN A 22 -8.67 6.34 -6.98
C GLN A 22 -8.26 5.16 -7.85
N ALA A 23 -8.71 3.96 -7.51
CA ALA A 23 -8.72 2.85 -8.44
C ALA A 23 -9.88 3.03 -9.42
N LYS A 24 -9.57 3.29 -10.68
CA LYS A 24 -10.54 3.61 -11.74
C LYS A 24 -10.95 2.39 -12.54
N THR A 25 -10.04 1.43 -12.65
CA THR A 25 -10.18 0.23 -13.49
C THR A 25 -9.87 -1.04 -12.71
N TRP A 26 -10.19 -2.18 -13.30
CA TRP A 26 -9.73 -3.48 -12.79
C TRP A 26 -8.20 -3.61 -12.85
N GLY A 27 -7.55 -2.96 -13.81
CA GLY A 27 -6.10 -2.90 -13.90
C GLY A 27 -5.50 -2.26 -12.64
N ASP A 28 -6.10 -1.16 -12.15
CA ASP A 28 -5.67 -0.50 -10.91
C ASP A 28 -5.80 -1.41 -9.70
N GLN A 29 -6.92 -2.16 -9.58
CA GLN A 29 -7.10 -3.13 -8.50
C GLN A 29 -6.02 -4.22 -8.52
N VAL A 30 -5.65 -4.67 -9.71
CA VAL A 30 -4.58 -5.67 -9.88
C VAL A 30 -3.23 -5.05 -9.57
N ALA A 31 -2.93 -3.84 -10.05
CA ALA A 31 -1.68 -3.14 -9.76
C ALA A 31 -1.52 -2.85 -8.26
N ILE A 32 -2.59 -2.45 -7.57
CA ILE A 32 -2.58 -2.26 -6.11
C ILE A 32 -2.24 -3.57 -5.42
N SER A 33 -3.00 -4.64 -5.67
CA SER A 33 -2.77 -5.93 -5.01
C SER A 33 -1.41 -6.56 -5.36
N PHE A 34 -0.90 -6.32 -6.56
CA PHE A 34 0.37 -6.90 -7.01
C PHE A 34 1.59 -6.07 -6.60
N LEU A 35 1.53 -4.74 -6.71
CA LEU A 35 2.68 -3.86 -6.45
C LEU A 35 2.62 -3.20 -5.07
N VAL A 36 1.49 -2.55 -4.73
CA VAL A 36 1.36 -1.78 -3.50
C VAL A 36 1.32 -2.70 -2.29
N ASP A 37 0.51 -3.76 -2.32
CA ASP A 37 0.42 -4.71 -1.21
C ASP A 37 1.76 -5.47 -1.02
N ALA A 38 2.48 -5.74 -2.12
CA ALA A 38 3.83 -6.32 -2.03
C ALA A 38 4.85 -5.37 -1.37
N ALA A 39 4.77 -4.06 -1.66
CA ALA A 39 5.62 -3.06 -1.00
C ALA A 39 5.25 -2.89 0.48
N ALA A 40 3.95 -2.89 0.79
CA ALA A 40 3.43 -2.89 2.15
C ALA A 40 3.90 -4.13 2.92
N LEU A 41 3.77 -5.32 2.32
CA LEU A 41 4.21 -6.59 2.91
C LEU A 41 5.71 -6.58 3.23
N ALA A 42 6.55 -6.12 2.30
CA ALA A 42 8.00 -6.04 2.52
C ALA A 42 8.34 -5.12 3.70
N SER A 43 7.67 -3.96 3.79
CA SER A 43 7.84 -3.00 4.89
C SER A 43 7.34 -3.57 6.22
N GLN A 44 6.18 -4.22 6.23
CA GLN A 44 5.58 -4.82 7.43
C GLN A 44 6.40 -6.00 7.95
N GLN A 45 6.95 -6.83 7.07
CA GLN A 45 7.85 -7.93 7.44
C GLN A 45 9.14 -7.41 8.10
N ALA A 46 9.71 -6.31 7.60
CA ALA A 46 10.88 -5.67 8.19
C ALA A 46 10.57 -5.14 9.60
N VAL A 47 9.38 -4.61 9.83
CA VAL A 47 8.93 -4.21 11.16
C VAL A 47 8.66 -5.43 12.03
N PHE A 48 7.91 -6.42 11.56
CA PHE A 48 7.56 -7.61 12.34
C PHE A 48 8.79 -8.37 12.85
N LYS A 49 9.82 -8.50 12.01
CA LYS A 49 11.04 -9.25 12.31
C LYS A 49 11.75 -8.71 13.56
N ASN A 50 11.77 -7.40 13.75
CA ASN A 50 12.61 -6.75 14.76
C ASN A 50 11.85 -5.90 15.79
N CYS A 51 10.54 -5.73 15.65
CA CYS A 51 9.76 -4.79 16.47
C CYS A 51 9.82 -5.13 17.95
N SER A 52 10.38 -4.21 18.73
CA SER A 52 10.45 -4.28 20.19
C SER A 52 9.10 -4.01 20.88
N TYR A 53 8.13 -3.38 20.18
CA TYR A 53 6.80 -3.10 20.72
C TYR A 53 5.84 -4.27 20.50
N GLY A 54 5.72 -5.11 21.50
CA GLY A 54 4.97 -6.38 21.46
C GLY A 54 3.52 -6.30 20.95
N PRO A 55 2.69 -5.32 21.39
CA PRO A 55 1.31 -5.20 20.90
C PRO A 55 1.24 -5.04 19.38
N TYR A 56 2.08 -4.17 18.80
CA TYR A 56 2.12 -3.95 17.35
C TYR A 56 2.62 -5.19 16.60
N ARG A 57 3.67 -5.84 17.12
CA ARG A 57 4.19 -7.08 16.54
C ARG A 57 3.12 -8.18 16.45
N ARG A 58 2.26 -8.30 17.46
CA ARG A 58 1.16 -9.29 17.43
C ARG A 58 0.13 -8.99 16.34
N VAL A 59 -0.23 -7.72 16.17
CA VAL A 59 -1.15 -7.30 15.11
C VAL A 59 -0.55 -7.53 13.72
N LEU A 60 0.73 -7.19 13.54
CA LEU A 60 1.44 -7.39 12.28
C LEU A 60 1.45 -8.84 11.81
N LYS A 61 1.49 -9.82 12.71
CA LYS A 61 1.43 -11.24 12.34
C LYS A 61 0.19 -11.56 11.49
N ARG A 62 -0.96 -11.01 11.89
CA ARG A 62 -2.22 -11.18 11.16
C ARG A 62 -2.23 -10.40 9.86
N ILE A 63 -1.84 -9.13 9.90
CA ILE A 63 -1.79 -8.27 8.72
C ILE A 63 -0.90 -8.89 7.63
N ILE A 64 0.30 -9.34 7.98
CA ILE A 64 1.24 -9.99 7.04
C ILE A 64 0.64 -11.22 6.37
N SER A 65 -0.17 -12.00 7.10
CA SER A 65 -0.87 -13.16 6.53
C SER A 65 -1.92 -12.73 5.51
N GLU A 66 -2.69 -11.69 5.82
CA GLU A 66 -3.72 -11.12 4.94
C GLU A 66 -3.09 -10.49 3.68
N GLU A 67 -2.04 -9.68 3.84
CA GLU A 67 -1.31 -9.06 2.72
C GLU A 67 -0.62 -10.10 1.82
N GLY A 68 -0.11 -11.18 2.39
CA GLY A 68 0.44 -12.29 1.61
C GLY A 68 -0.61 -12.98 0.74
N PHE A 69 -1.86 -13.02 1.18
CA PHE A 69 -2.97 -13.51 0.37
C PHE A 69 -3.34 -12.52 -0.76
N HIS A 70 -3.45 -11.23 -0.45
CA HIS A 70 -3.72 -10.19 -1.44
C HIS A 70 -2.68 -10.16 -2.55
N MET A 71 -1.41 -10.22 -2.18
CA MET A 71 -0.30 -10.25 -3.14
C MET A 71 -0.40 -11.45 -4.10
N ARG A 72 -0.68 -12.67 -3.58
CA ARG A 72 -0.86 -13.85 -4.44
C ARG A 72 -2.05 -13.71 -5.39
N MET A 73 -3.17 -13.19 -4.90
CA MET A 73 -4.32 -12.89 -5.76
C MET A 73 -3.99 -11.85 -6.83
N GLY A 74 -3.20 -10.83 -6.49
CA GLY A 74 -2.73 -9.81 -7.41
C GLY A 74 -1.87 -10.43 -8.52
N GLU A 75 -0.92 -11.29 -8.14
CA GLU A 75 -0.06 -12.01 -9.09
C GLU A 75 -0.85 -12.91 -10.04
N GLU A 76 -1.77 -13.73 -9.52
CA GLU A 76 -2.63 -14.58 -10.35
C GLU A 76 -3.49 -13.79 -11.34
N ARG A 77 -4.01 -12.64 -10.93
CA ARG A 77 -4.81 -11.77 -11.79
C ARG A 77 -3.95 -11.07 -12.83
N MET A 78 -2.76 -10.62 -12.46
CA MET A 78 -1.80 -10.02 -13.38
C MET A 78 -1.40 -11.01 -14.47
N LEU A 79 -1.15 -12.29 -14.12
CA LEU A 79 -0.88 -13.36 -15.08
C LEU A 79 -2.03 -13.54 -16.07
N ARG A 80 -3.27 -13.56 -15.60
CA ARG A 80 -4.45 -13.66 -16.48
C ARG A 80 -4.58 -12.47 -17.43
N ILE A 81 -4.20 -11.27 -17.01
CA ILE A 81 -4.19 -10.09 -17.86
C ILE A 81 -3.04 -10.19 -18.88
N ALA A 82 -1.88 -10.68 -18.45
CA ALA A 82 -0.72 -10.88 -19.33
C ALA A 82 -1.02 -11.86 -20.48
N ASP A 83 -1.80 -12.90 -20.21
CA ASP A 83 -2.29 -13.88 -21.20
C ASP A 83 -3.61 -13.43 -21.88
N GLY A 84 -4.11 -12.26 -21.54
CA GLY A 84 -5.40 -11.75 -21.99
C GLY A 84 -5.34 -11.02 -23.34
N THR A 85 -6.42 -10.28 -23.61
CA THR A 85 -6.54 -9.47 -24.82
C THR A 85 -5.64 -8.23 -24.76
N GLU A 86 -5.35 -7.64 -25.94
CA GLU A 86 -4.59 -6.39 -26.05
C GLU A 86 -5.24 -5.25 -25.20
N VAL A 87 -6.56 -5.18 -25.18
CA VAL A 87 -7.28 -4.20 -24.35
C VAL A 87 -6.99 -4.39 -22.85
N GLN A 88 -6.96 -5.62 -22.38
CA GLN A 88 -6.63 -5.93 -20.97
C GLN A 88 -5.18 -5.61 -20.67
N ARG A 89 -4.27 -5.94 -21.55
CA ARG A 89 -2.83 -5.63 -21.41
C ARG A 89 -2.59 -4.12 -21.37
N THR A 90 -3.21 -3.37 -22.30
CA THR A 90 -3.13 -1.90 -22.33
C THR A 90 -3.69 -1.28 -21.06
N MET A 91 -4.85 -1.75 -20.58
CA MET A 91 -5.42 -1.29 -19.33
C MET A 91 -4.46 -1.48 -18.13
N PHE A 92 -3.81 -2.65 -18.05
CA PHE A 92 -2.86 -2.92 -16.96
C PHE A 92 -1.58 -2.11 -17.11
N GLN A 93 -1.08 -1.90 -18.34
CA GLN A 93 0.07 -1.02 -18.57
C GLN A 93 -0.21 0.41 -18.09
N GLN A 94 -1.40 0.96 -18.37
CA GLN A 94 -1.80 2.27 -17.86
C GLN A 94 -1.85 2.29 -16.33
N SER A 95 -2.30 1.19 -15.73
CA SER A 95 -2.31 1.06 -14.26
C SER A 95 -0.89 0.95 -13.70
N LEU A 96 0.06 0.31 -14.39
CA LEU A 96 1.47 0.33 -14.01
C LEU A 96 2.03 1.75 -14.03
N ASP A 97 1.69 2.55 -15.05
CA ASP A 97 2.12 3.94 -15.17
C ASP A 97 1.61 4.80 -13.98
N ASP A 98 0.39 4.54 -13.52
CA ASP A 98 -0.22 5.25 -12.39
C ASP A 98 0.31 4.77 -11.02
N TRP A 99 0.61 3.47 -10.85
CA TRP A 99 0.86 2.87 -9.53
C TRP A 99 2.31 2.51 -9.23
N TRP A 100 3.22 2.57 -10.20
CA TRP A 100 4.64 2.29 -10.00
C TRP A 100 5.29 3.20 -8.96
N TRP A 101 5.21 4.51 -9.18
CA TRP A 101 5.82 5.50 -8.29
C TRP A 101 5.18 5.52 -6.90
N PRO A 102 3.86 5.50 -6.75
CA PRO A 102 3.22 5.33 -5.43
C PRO A 102 3.69 4.09 -4.68
N SER A 103 3.94 2.97 -5.37
CA SER A 103 4.47 1.75 -4.74
C SER A 103 5.89 1.93 -4.21
N LEU A 104 6.78 2.58 -4.97
CA LEU A 104 8.14 2.90 -4.52
C LEU A 104 8.13 3.91 -3.35
N GLN A 105 7.24 4.88 -3.40
CA GLN A 105 7.09 5.89 -2.35
C GLN A 105 6.60 5.31 -1.02
N LEU A 106 5.95 4.13 -1.04
CA LEU A 106 5.48 3.46 0.18
C LEU A 106 6.63 3.12 1.14
N PHE A 107 7.82 2.83 0.62
CA PHE A 107 9.00 2.57 1.45
C PHE A 107 9.50 3.81 2.19
N GLY A 108 9.15 4.99 1.73
CA GLY A 108 9.67 6.26 2.23
C GLY A 108 11.05 6.62 1.67
N PRO A 109 11.52 7.85 1.95
CA PRO A 109 12.86 8.29 1.59
C PRO A 109 13.95 7.43 2.23
N ASP A 110 15.18 7.54 1.74
CA ASP A 110 16.32 6.82 2.29
C ASP A 110 16.47 7.07 3.78
N SER A 111 16.78 6.02 4.52
CA SER A 111 16.93 6.09 5.97
C SER A 111 18.15 6.94 6.33
N LYS A 112 17.94 7.93 7.19
CA LYS A 112 19.02 8.82 7.65
C LYS A 112 19.99 8.07 8.58
N PRO A 113 21.25 8.48 8.67
CA PRO A 113 22.14 8.01 9.72
C PRO A 113 21.49 8.23 11.10
N GLY A 114 21.49 7.19 11.94
CA GLY A 114 20.85 7.25 13.26
C GLY A 114 19.33 7.18 13.25
N ASP A 115 18.73 6.63 12.18
CA ASP A 115 17.29 6.42 12.06
C ASP A 115 16.72 5.82 13.36
N VAL A 116 15.75 6.53 13.92
CA VAL A 116 15.14 6.18 15.22
C VAL A 116 14.48 4.81 15.17
N LEU A 117 13.85 4.44 14.05
CA LEU A 117 13.14 3.16 13.93
C LEU A 117 14.10 1.97 13.94
N LEU A 118 15.29 2.14 13.33
CA LEU A 118 16.35 1.13 13.37
C LEU A 118 17.00 1.06 14.75
N ARG A 119 17.32 2.22 15.33
CA ARG A 119 17.95 2.30 16.67
C ARG A 119 17.07 1.72 17.78
N TRP A 120 15.75 1.91 17.71
CA TRP A 120 14.80 1.39 18.69
C TRP A 120 14.27 -0.01 18.37
N HIS A 121 14.89 -0.67 17.40
CA HIS A 121 14.45 -2.00 16.98
C HIS A 121 12.95 -2.07 16.62
N ILE A 122 12.42 -1.03 16.01
CA ILE A 122 11.07 -1.05 15.45
C ILE A 122 11.09 -1.66 14.04
N LYS A 123 12.17 -1.42 13.29
CA LYS A 123 12.37 -1.89 11.94
C LYS A 123 13.72 -2.58 11.82
N SER A 124 13.82 -3.62 11.00
CA SER A 124 15.06 -4.40 10.84
C SER A 124 15.98 -3.90 9.73
N GLU A 125 15.45 -3.19 8.76
CA GLU A 125 16.18 -2.84 7.54
C GLU A 125 15.88 -1.40 7.11
N ARG A 126 16.81 -0.80 6.35
CA ARG A 126 16.68 0.56 5.82
C ARG A 126 15.69 0.61 4.66
N ASN A 127 15.07 1.77 4.44
CA ASN A 127 14.06 1.96 3.40
C ASN A 127 14.58 1.66 2.00
N GLU A 128 15.76 2.19 1.68
CA GLU A 128 16.41 1.99 0.40
C GLU A 128 16.76 0.52 0.12
N VAL A 129 17.11 -0.25 1.15
CA VAL A 129 17.39 -1.69 1.01
C VAL A 129 16.12 -2.47 0.68
N LEU A 130 15.02 -2.16 1.36
CA LEU A 130 13.73 -2.79 1.10
C LEU A 130 13.23 -2.46 -0.30
N ARG A 131 13.35 -1.19 -0.69
CA ARG A 131 12.96 -0.69 -2.00
C ARG A 131 13.78 -1.34 -3.13
N ALA A 132 15.10 -1.39 -2.98
CA ALA A 132 15.99 -2.03 -3.95
C ALA A 132 15.63 -3.51 -4.14
N ARG A 133 15.37 -4.25 -3.05
CA ARG A 133 14.95 -5.66 -3.11
C ARG A 133 13.60 -5.81 -3.83
N TRP A 134 12.68 -4.91 -3.62
CA TRP A 134 11.40 -4.90 -4.31
C TRP A 134 11.57 -4.64 -5.81
N VAL A 135 12.38 -3.65 -6.20
CA VAL A 135 12.73 -3.35 -7.60
C VAL A 135 13.37 -4.58 -8.26
N GLN A 136 14.35 -5.19 -7.60
CA GLN A 136 15.03 -6.39 -8.08
C GLN A 136 14.07 -7.57 -8.35
N LYS A 137 12.98 -7.66 -7.61
CA LYS A 137 11.96 -8.71 -7.80
C LYS A 137 10.97 -8.35 -8.92
N PHE A 138 10.42 -7.14 -8.89
CA PHE A 138 9.25 -6.81 -9.71
C PHE A 138 9.61 -6.32 -11.11
N VAL A 139 10.76 -5.70 -11.31
CA VAL A 139 11.19 -5.25 -12.65
C VAL A 139 11.33 -6.42 -13.62
N PRO A 140 12.19 -7.43 -13.36
CA PRO A 140 12.33 -8.54 -14.29
C PRO A 140 11.03 -9.33 -14.45
N LEU A 141 10.23 -9.43 -13.41
CA LEU A 141 8.95 -10.14 -13.46
C LEU A 141 7.96 -9.44 -14.42
N LEU A 142 7.78 -8.13 -14.31
CA LEU A 142 6.92 -7.36 -15.21
C LEU A 142 7.41 -7.46 -16.66
N MET A 143 8.72 -7.31 -16.88
CA MET A 143 9.32 -7.41 -18.21
C MET A 143 9.16 -8.82 -18.82
N SER A 144 9.26 -9.88 -18.01
CA SER A 144 9.06 -11.25 -18.49
C SER A 144 7.64 -11.52 -19.01
N TYR A 145 6.65 -10.75 -18.53
CA TYR A 145 5.27 -10.77 -19.03
C TYR A 145 4.99 -9.74 -20.14
N GLY A 146 6.04 -9.07 -20.62
CA GLY A 146 5.95 -8.13 -21.73
C GLY A 146 5.34 -6.78 -21.37
N PHE A 147 5.41 -6.39 -20.09
CA PHE A 147 5.06 -5.04 -19.64
C PHE A 147 6.29 -4.16 -19.54
N SER A 148 6.09 -2.87 -19.80
CA SER A 148 7.12 -1.85 -19.65
C SER A 148 7.09 -1.29 -18.22
N VAL A 149 8.25 -1.16 -17.60
CA VAL A 149 8.35 -0.48 -16.30
C VAL A 149 8.42 1.03 -16.55
N PRO A 150 7.52 1.84 -15.96
CA PRO A 150 7.44 3.28 -16.23
C PRO A 150 8.46 4.07 -15.40
N ASP A 151 9.72 3.72 -15.55
CA ASP A 151 10.86 4.34 -14.86
C ASP A 151 11.94 4.68 -15.90
N PRO A 152 11.99 5.93 -16.37
CA PRO A 152 12.95 6.34 -17.39
C PRO A 152 14.40 6.35 -16.89
N GLY A 153 14.61 6.32 -15.56
CA GLY A 153 15.92 6.22 -14.94
C GLY A 153 16.31 4.81 -14.52
N LEU A 154 15.49 3.80 -14.89
CA LEU A 154 15.77 2.41 -14.57
C LEU A 154 17.06 1.94 -15.27
N THR A 155 17.95 1.33 -14.50
CA THR A 155 19.21 0.78 -15.01
C THR A 155 19.36 -0.68 -14.62
N HIS A 156 20.03 -1.44 -15.50
CA HIS A 156 20.41 -2.83 -15.26
C HIS A 156 21.93 -2.98 -15.32
N ASP A 157 22.50 -3.55 -14.28
CA ASP A 157 23.90 -3.95 -14.26
C ASP A 157 24.00 -5.45 -14.62
N PRO A 158 24.47 -5.78 -15.82
CA PRO A 158 24.56 -7.18 -16.24
C PRO A 158 25.63 -8.00 -15.50
N ALA A 159 26.61 -7.33 -14.86
CA ALA A 159 27.65 -8.03 -14.12
C ALA A 159 27.14 -8.62 -12.80
N THR A 160 26.17 -7.95 -12.18
CA THR A 160 25.56 -8.37 -10.90
C THR A 160 24.11 -8.81 -11.06
N ASP A 161 23.56 -8.74 -12.27
CA ASP A 161 22.15 -8.96 -12.59
C ASP A 161 21.23 -8.13 -11.66
N SER A 162 21.59 -6.88 -11.42
CA SER A 162 20.86 -6.00 -10.51
C SER A 162 20.17 -4.85 -11.22
N TRP A 163 18.95 -4.55 -10.77
CA TRP A 163 18.13 -3.45 -11.24
C TRP A 163 18.11 -2.32 -10.23
N THR A 164 18.27 -1.11 -10.72
CA THR A 164 18.23 0.11 -9.90
C THR A 164 17.20 1.07 -10.48
N SER A 165 16.24 1.51 -9.65
CA SER A 165 15.26 2.53 -10.04
C SER A 165 15.92 3.89 -10.23
N GLY A 166 15.34 4.70 -11.09
CA GLY A 166 15.68 6.10 -11.22
C GLY A 166 15.39 6.90 -9.94
N PRO A 167 15.75 8.17 -9.93
CA PRO A 167 15.52 9.07 -8.79
C PRO A 167 14.01 9.23 -8.54
N ILE A 168 13.60 9.05 -7.28
CA ILE A 168 12.19 9.17 -6.88
C ILE A 168 11.90 10.62 -6.51
N ASP A 169 10.87 11.20 -7.14
CA ASP A 169 10.32 12.49 -6.71
C ASP A 169 9.48 12.29 -5.43
N TRP A 170 9.93 12.87 -4.33
CA TRP A 170 9.27 12.79 -3.03
C TRP A 170 8.28 13.94 -2.77
N GLU A 171 8.21 14.93 -3.64
CA GLU A 171 7.32 16.09 -3.44
C GLU A 171 5.82 15.71 -3.54
N PRO A 172 5.37 14.81 -4.44
CA PRO A 172 3.99 14.33 -4.43
C PRO A 172 3.60 13.67 -3.10
N LEU A 173 4.48 12.83 -2.53
CA LEU A 173 4.25 12.19 -1.24
C LEU A 173 4.14 13.24 -0.12
N LYS A 174 5.08 14.17 -0.02
CA LYS A 174 5.08 15.22 1.00
C LYS A 174 3.80 16.07 0.93
N ARG A 175 3.41 16.47 -0.29
CA ARG A 175 2.19 17.24 -0.52
C ARG A 175 0.95 16.47 -0.10
N THR A 176 0.85 15.19 -0.50
CA THR A 176 -0.26 14.32 -0.14
C THR A 176 -0.38 14.12 1.37
N LEU A 177 0.72 13.91 2.07
CA LEU A 177 0.73 13.78 3.54
C LEU A 177 0.37 15.09 4.26
N ALA A 178 0.66 16.24 3.65
CA ALA A 178 0.35 17.55 4.25
C ALA A 178 -1.09 18.01 3.96
N MET A 179 -1.56 17.86 2.72
CA MET A 179 -2.78 18.49 2.23
C MET A 179 -3.81 17.50 1.67
N GLY A 180 -3.49 16.23 1.61
CA GLY A 180 -4.28 15.22 0.93
C GLY A 180 -3.89 15.03 -0.55
N GLY A 181 -4.34 13.93 -1.14
CA GLY A 181 -4.05 13.55 -2.52
C GLY A 181 -5.11 14.04 -3.51
N PRO A 182 -4.95 13.69 -4.79
CA PRO A 182 -5.82 14.16 -5.89
C PRO A 182 -7.31 13.90 -5.67
N ASP A 183 -7.64 12.73 -5.10
CA ASP A 183 -9.02 12.29 -4.90
C ASP A 183 -9.51 12.45 -3.44
N SER A 184 -8.75 13.15 -2.59
CA SER A 184 -9.09 13.25 -1.16
C SER A 184 -10.47 13.88 -0.92
N ALA A 185 -10.82 14.96 -1.62
CA ALA A 185 -12.11 15.61 -1.48
C ALA A 185 -13.27 14.69 -1.84
N ARG A 186 -13.13 13.94 -2.93
CA ARG A 186 -14.11 12.94 -3.36
C ARG A 186 -14.25 11.82 -2.32
N ARG A 187 -13.16 11.26 -1.86
CA ARG A 187 -13.19 10.18 -0.84
C ARG A 187 -13.85 10.63 0.45
N ILE A 188 -13.62 11.87 0.87
CA ILE A 188 -14.28 12.44 2.04
C ILE A 188 -15.78 12.56 1.79
N ALA A 189 -16.18 13.07 0.62
CA ALA A 189 -17.58 13.18 0.24
C ALA A 189 -18.27 11.81 0.17
N ASP A 190 -17.64 10.82 -0.47
CA ASP A 190 -18.16 9.44 -0.55
C ASP A 190 -18.26 8.80 0.83
N ALA A 191 -17.27 9.00 1.71
CA ALA A 191 -17.31 8.51 3.08
C ALA A 191 -18.44 9.14 3.89
N ALA A 192 -18.66 10.47 3.73
CA ALA A 192 -19.75 11.19 4.39
C ALA A 192 -21.13 10.73 3.89
N ALA A 193 -21.29 10.53 2.58
CA ALA A 193 -22.51 10.00 1.99
C ALA A 193 -22.82 8.59 2.50
N ASN A 194 -21.84 7.68 2.43
CA ASN A 194 -21.98 6.33 2.96
C ASN A 194 -22.32 6.32 4.44
N TRP A 195 -21.74 7.23 5.21
CA TRP A 195 -22.06 7.37 6.64
C TRP A 195 -23.50 7.85 6.86
N ALA A 196 -23.99 8.76 6.04
CA ALA A 196 -25.38 9.20 6.09
C ALA A 196 -26.34 8.07 5.71
N ASP A 197 -26.07 7.35 4.61
CA ASP A 197 -26.90 6.25 4.10
C ASP A 197 -26.96 5.06 5.04
N THR A 198 -25.93 4.83 5.86
CA THR A 198 -25.86 3.72 6.82
C THR A 198 -26.40 4.08 8.21
N HIS A 199 -27.06 5.23 8.39
CA HIS A 199 -27.59 5.67 9.69
C HIS A 199 -28.56 4.66 10.33
N TRP A 200 -29.31 3.91 9.51
CA TRP A 200 -30.22 2.85 9.97
C TRP A 200 -29.47 1.67 10.60
N VAL A 201 -28.31 1.30 10.08
CA VAL A 201 -27.45 0.25 10.67
C VAL A 201 -27.01 0.66 12.06
N ARG A 202 -26.58 1.91 12.23
CA ARG A 202 -26.18 2.45 13.54
C ARG A 202 -27.31 2.40 14.53
N ARG A 203 -28.52 2.82 14.13
CA ARG A 203 -29.71 2.72 15.01
C ARG A 203 -30.02 1.29 15.43
N VAL A 204 -29.85 0.31 14.55
CA VAL A 204 -30.00 -1.10 14.90
C VAL A 204 -28.95 -1.55 15.90
N LEU A 205 -27.69 -1.13 15.70
CA LEU A 205 -26.59 -1.45 16.62
C LEU A 205 -26.76 -0.77 17.99
N ASP A 206 -27.19 0.49 18.01
CA ASP A 206 -27.45 1.26 19.23
C ASP A 206 -28.61 0.68 20.05
N ASN A 207 -29.61 0.11 19.38
CA ASN A 207 -30.76 -0.55 19.98
C ASN A 207 -30.55 -2.06 20.23
N ALA A 208 -29.42 -2.62 19.82
CA ALA A 208 -29.10 -4.00 20.14
C ALA A 208 -28.92 -4.14 21.66
N PRO A 209 -29.52 -5.14 22.32
CA PRO A 209 -29.31 -5.36 23.74
C PRO A 209 -27.80 -5.50 23.98
N ALA A 210 -27.30 -4.77 24.98
CA ALA A 210 -25.91 -4.87 25.38
C ALA A 210 -25.56 -6.36 25.50
N ARG A 211 -24.66 -6.83 24.63
CA ARG A 211 -24.13 -8.20 24.77
C ARG A 211 -23.62 -8.30 26.18
N ALA A 212 -24.23 -9.16 26.97
CA ALA A 212 -23.85 -9.41 28.32
C ALA A 212 -22.32 -9.55 28.35
N ALA A 213 -21.66 -8.65 29.06
CA ALA A 213 -20.25 -8.79 29.35
C ALA A 213 -20.14 -10.01 30.28
N GLY A 214 -19.92 -11.16 29.73
CA GLY A 214 -19.93 -12.41 30.47
C GLY A 214 -19.72 -13.60 29.54
N VAL A 215 -18.53 -13.78 29.03
CA VAL A 215 -17.91 -15.10 28.92
C VAL A 215 -16.50 -14.97 29.46
N ALA A 216 -16.40 -15.05 30.77
CA ALA A 216 -15.23 -15.59 31.43
C ALA A 216 -15.27 -17.11 31.20
N ALA A 217 -14.22 -17.66 30.67
CA ALA A 217 -13.58 -18.94 30.97
C ALA A 217 -12.63 -19.29 29.83
#